data_4c443a2e7d8d1282503a13edf48303a0
#
_entry.id   4c443a2e7d8d1282503a13edf48303a0
#
_cell.length_a   1.000
_cell.length_b   1.000
_cell.length_c   1.000
_cell.angle_alpha   90.00
_cell.angle_beta   90.00
_cell.angle_gamma   90.00
#
_symmetry.space_group_name_H-M   'P 1'
#
loop_
_entity.id
_entity.type
_entity.pdbx_description
1 polymer ?
#
loop_
_entity_poly.entity_id
_entity_poly.type
_entity_poly.pdbx_seq_one_letter_code
_entity_poly.pdbx_strand_id
1 'polypeptide(L)'
;MNFPDRRSVLAAAALLGASAAAARPDDEPIIGNKGATILGPRNAPREQQNPDLLRPPATDHGSLPNLRFSFADTHMKMREGGWSREVTQRELAIATTMAGVNMRLKAGGVRELHWHKQAEWSFMLAGKARITAVDNDGRNFIADVGPGDLWYFPSGIPHSIQGLADDGCEFLLAFPDGQFSEDSTFAITDLFAHTDRSVLAKNFGIDAKEFEHIPKEERFIFQAELPPALERDSVSDPLGSVPQGLVFRLMEQPPTSSPGGRVRIADTRNFPVSTDVAAALVEVDPGHMREIHWHPNADEWQYYISGKARMSVFAAKASARTFDFQAGDVGYVPMSMSHFIENTGDEPLRFLELFKSPRYMDVSLAQWMALTPHELVAAHLNINRDLLDAMRRDKQPVV
;
A
#
# COMPACT_ATOMS: atom_id res chain seq x y z
N MET A 1 -53.61 -9.98 27.54
CA MET A 1 -52.57 -9.61 26.60
C MET A 1 -52.21 -10.86 25.78
N ASN A 2 -52.72 -10.95 24.56
CA ASN A 2 -52.49 -12.11 23.68
C ASN A 2 -51.18 -11.92 22.92
N PHE A 3 -50.24 -12.84 23.11
CA PHE A 3 -49.03 -12.91 22.33
C PHE A 3 -49.36 -13.51 20.95
N PRO A 4 -48.85 -12.99 19.84
CA PRO A 4 -49.09 -13.53 18.54
C PRO A 4 -48.39 -14.89 18.38
N ASP A 5 -49.09 -15.83 17.71
CA ASP A 5 -48.66 -17.19 17.47
C ASP A 5 -47.36 -17.25 16.65
N ARG A 6 -46.45 -18.14 17.06
CA ARG A 6 -45.15 -18.40 16.42
C ARG A 6 -45.22 -18.77 14.91
N ARG A 7 -46.41 -19.16 14.42
CA ARG A 7 -46.61 -19.49 13.00
C ARG A 7 -46.72 -18.26 12.10
N SER A 8 -47.13 -17.10 12.66
CA SER A 8 -47.26 -15.85 11.88
C SER A 8 -45.91 -15.13 11.68
N VAL A 9 -44.89 -15.43 12.49
CA VAL A 9 -43.54 -14.81 12.37
C VAL A 9 -42.69 -15.52 11.30
N LEU A 10 -42.95 -16.83 11.07
CA LEU A 10 -42.25 -17.58 10.04
C LEU A 10 -42.73 -17.27 8.61
N ALA A 11 -43.96 -16.81 8.44
CA ALA A 11 -44.52 -16.44 7.13
C ALA A 11 -44.02 -15.06 6.64
N ALA A 12 -43.64 -14.15 7.54
CA ALA A 12 -43.11 -12.84 7.17
C ALA A 12 -41.58 -12.86 6.84
N ALA A 13 -40.85 -13.85 7.34
CA ALA A 13 -39.44 -14.02 7.04
C ALA A 13 -39.15 -14.70 5.69
N ALA A 14 -40.16 -15.35 5.09
CA ALA A 14 -40.01 -16.04 3.82
C ALA A 14 -40.20 -15.16 2.57
N LEU A 15 -40.60 -13.90 2.74
CA LEU A 15 -40.82 -12.94 1.64
C LEU A 15 -39.70 -11.92 1.45
N LEU A 16 -38.64 -11.97 2.26
CA LEU A 16 -37.40 -11.23 2.05
C LEU A 16 -36.29 -12.10 1.43
N GLY A 17 -36.67 -13.28 0.94
CA GLY A 17 -35.80 -14.20 0.24
C GLY A 17 -35.68 -13.83 -1.23
N ALA A 18 -34.53 -13.24 -1.54
CA ALA A 18 -33.87 -13.33 -2.83
C ALA A 18 -34.70 -12.95 -4.05
N SER A 19 -34.85 -11.66 -4.32
CA SER A 19 -34.65 -11.26 -5.70
C SER A 19 -33.16 -11.48 -6.03
N ALA A 20 -32.80 -12.70 -6.37
CA ALA A 20 -31.70 -12.90 -7.27
C ALA A 20 -32.05 -12.06 -8.50
N ALA A 21 -31.42 -10.90 -8.64
CA ALA A 21 -31.50 -10.17 -9.89
C ALA A 21 -31.12 -11.20 -10.95
N ALA A 22 -32.09 -11.56 -11.82
CA ALA A 22 -31.80 -12.41 -12.95
C ALA A 22 -30.66 -11.71 -13.68
N ALA A 23 -29.49 -12.35 -13.77
CA ALA A 23 -28.37 -11.83 -14.48
C ALA A 23 -28.86 -11.37 -15.85
N ARG A 24 -28.61 -10.13 -16.21
CA ARG A 24 -28.97 -9.64 -17.55
C ARG A 24 -28.21 -10.49 -18.56
N PRO A 25 -28.79 -10.82 -19.73
CA PRO A 25 -28.07 -11.56 -20.79
C PRO A 25 -26.68 -10.97 -21.10
N ASP A 26 -26.55 -9.66 -20.90
CA ASP A 26 -25.29 -8.91 -21.09
C ASP A 26 -24.25 -9.15 -19.96
N ASP A 27 -24.64 -9.76 -18.84
CA ASP A 27 -23.74 -10.04 -17.72
C ASP A 27 -23.14 -11.46 -17.80
N GLU A 28 -23.48 -12.23 -18.83
CA GLU A 28 -23.00 -13.56 -19.04
C GLU A 28 -21.74 -13.60 -19.90
N PRO A 29 -20.73 -14.40 -19.55
CA PRO A 29 -19.55 -14.60 -20.39
C PRO A 29 -19.91 -15.16 -21.75
N ILE A 30 -19.16 -14.78 -22.78
CA ILE A 30 -19.27 -15.32 -24.11
C ILE A 30 -18.54 -16.66 -24.16
N ILE A 31 -19.25 -17.73 -24.52
CA ILE A 31 -18.67 -19.05 -24.80
C ILE A 31 -18.83 -19.34 -26.30
N GLY A 32 -17.71 -19.42 -27.01
CA GLY A 32 -17.73 -19.57 -28.47
C GLY A 32 -18.35 -18.36 -29.17
N ASN A 33 -19.27 -18.58 -30.13
CA ASN A 33 -19.91 -17.53 -30.93
C ASN A 33 -21.24 -17.02 -30.38
N LYS A 34 -21.62 -17.44 -29.18
CA LYS A 34 -22.90 -17.07 -28.54
C LYS A 34 -22.63 -16.63 -27.13
N GLY A 35 -23.35 -15.59 -26.69
CA GLY A 35 -23.52 -15.35 -25.28
C GLY A 35 -24.07 -16.62 -24.65
N ALA A 36 -23.46 -17.11 -23.60
CA ALA A 36 -23.82 -18.35 -22.98
C ALA A 36 -23.96 -18.18 -21.49
N THR A 37 -24.90 -18.89 -20.93
CA THR A 37 -25.00 -19.05 -19.48
C THR A 37 -23.75 -19.73 -18.97
N ILE A 38 -23.16 -19.21 -17.92
CA ILE A 38 -22.06 -19.88 -17.23
C ILE A 38 -22.59 -21.20 -16.68
N LEU A 39 -21.99 -22.27 -17.12
CA LEU A 39 -22.25 -23.62 -16.59
C LEU A 39 -21.30 -23.87 -15.43
N GLY A 40 -21.68 -23.50 -14.23
CA GLY A 40 -20.91 -23.74 -13.04
C GLY A 40 -21.17 -22.71 -11.94
N PRO A 41 -20.58 -22.92 -10.75
CA PRO A 41 -20.76 -21.99 -9.65
C PRO A 41 -20.09 -20.63 -9.97
N ARG A 42 -20.78 -19.54 -9.62
CA ARG A 42 -20.33 -18.16 -9.77
C ARG A 42 -20.09 -17.53 -8.40
N ASN A 43 -19.11 -16.63 -8.33
CA ASN A 43 -18.87 -15.78 -7.18
C ASN A 43 -19.26 -14.33 -7.52
N ALA A 44 -20.58 -14.07 -7.51
CA ALA A 44 -21.13 -12.78 -7.92
C ALA A 44 -20.53 -11.57 -7.18
N PRO A 45 -20.26 -11.59 -5.87
CA PRO A 45 -19.57 -10.47 -5.21
C PRO A 45 -18.16 -10.21 -5.78
N ARG A 46 -17.41 -11.27 -6.10
CA ARG A 46 -16.09 -11.12 -6.71
C ARG A 46 -16.15 -10.59 -8.14
N GLU A 47 -17.10 -11.06 -8.92
CA GLU A 47 -17.35 -10.60 -10.28
C GLU A 47 -17.73 -9.11 -10.32
N GLN A 48 -18.52 -8.65 -9.34
CA GLN A 48 -18.87 -7.23 -9.19
C GLN A 48 -17.67 -6.34 -8.80
N GLN A 49 -16.73 -6.89 -8.04
CA GLN A 49 -15.48 -6.22 -7.68
C GLN A 49 -14.46 -6.17 -8.83
N ASN A 50 -14.59 -7.10 -9.78
CA ASN A 50 -13.66 -7.28 -10.88
C ASN A 50 -14.45 -7.48 -12.20
N PRO A 51 -15.11 -6.44 -12.70
CA PRO A 51 -15.93 -6.55 -13.91
C PRO A 51 -15.15 -6.94 -15.17
N ASP A 52 -13.84 -6.67 -15.22
CA ASP A 52 -12.94 -7.14 -16.28
C ASP A 52 -12.90 -8.66 -16.42
N LEU A 53 -13.12 -9.41 -15.34
CA LEU A 53 -13.17 -10.88 -15.40
C LEU A 53 -14.33 -11.40 -16.24
N LEU A 54 -15.44 -10.65 -16.31
CA LEU A 54 -16.62 -11.00 -17.10
C LEU A 54 -16.58 -10.37 -18.50
N ARG A 55 -16.03 -9.17 -18.59
CA ARG A 55 -16.00 -8.35 -19.80
C ARG A 55 -14.63 -7.70 -19.99
N PRO A 56 -13.59 -8.51 -20.23
CA PRO A 56 -12.28 -7.95 -20.53
C PRO A 56 -12.39 -7.04 -21.76
N PRO A 57 -11.68 -5.89 -21.79
CA PRO A 57 -11.62 -5.06 -22.98
C PRO A 57 -11.10 -5.87 -24.18
N ALA A 58 -11.52 -5.50 -25.39
CA ALA A 58 -11.06 -6.14 -26.62
C ALA A 58 -9.54 -5.94 -26.86
N THR A 59 -8.93 -5.04 -26.11
CA THR A 59 -7.47 -4.78 -26.12
C THR A 59 -6.69 -5.74 -25.24
N ASP A 60 -7.34 -6.48 -24.32
CA ASP A 60 -6.66 -7.51 -23.55
C ASP A 60 -6.22 -8.67 -24.45
N HIS A 61 -4.94 -9.05 -24.34
CA HIS A 61 -4.34 -10.05 -25.21
C HIS A 61 -3.16 -10.76 -24.52
N GLY A 62 -2.88 -11.98 -24.94
CA GLY A 62 -1.75 -12.76 -24.42
C GLY A 62 -1.97 -13.27 -22.99
N SER A 63 -0.88 -13.48 -22.26
CA SER A 63 -0.90 -14.07 -20.93
C SER A 63 -0.06 -13.24 -19.96
N LEU A 64 -0.62 -12.15 -19.43
CA LEU A 64 -0.04 -11.49 -18.26
C LEU A 64 -0.47 -12.22 -16.99
N PRO A 65 0.45 -12.40 -16.02
CA PRO A 65 0.06 -12.94 -14.71
C PRO A 65 -0.91 -12.00 -14.00
N ASN A 66 -1.44 -12.45 -12.86
CA ASN A 66 -2.22 -11.58 -12.01
C ASN A 66 -1.32 -10.49 -11.40
N LEU A 67 -1.70 -9.23 -11.58
CA LEU A 67 -1.00 -8.04 -11.06
C LEU A 67 -1.77 -7.36 -9.90
N ARG A 68 -2.83 -8.00 -9.39
CA ARG A 68 -3.70 -7.45 -8.36
C ARG A 68 -3.88 -8.43 -7.21
N PHE A 69 -3.91 -7.88 -5.99
CA PHE A 69 -4.32 -8.61 -4.79
C PHE A 69 -5.10 -7.68 -3.85
N SER A 70 -5.79 -8.22 -2.85
CA SER A 70 -6.50 -7.40 -1.85
C SER A 70 -6.06 -7.76 -0.44
N PHE A 71 -5.78 -6.76 0.39
CA PHE A 71 -5.56 -6.99 1.82
C PHE A 71 -6.77 -7.64 2.51
N ALA A 72 -7.98 -7.49 1.95
CA ALA A 72 -9.17 -8.17 2.47
C ALA A 72 -9.12 -9.69 2.36
N ASP A 73 -8.26 -10.24 1.49
CA ASP A 73 -8.08 -11.68 1.30
C ASP A 73 -6.93 -12.26 2.11
N THR A 74 -6.19 -11.42 2.86
CA THR A 74 -5.07 -11.89 3.68
C THR A 74 -5.51 -12.31 5.06
N HIS A 75 -4.74 -13.20 5.67
CA HIS A 75 -4.90 -13.54 7.08
C HIS A 75 -4.56 -12.34 7.97
N MET A 76 -5.42 -12.07 8.93
CA MET A 76 -5.21 -11.01 9.93
C MET A 76 -4.63 -11.59 11.22
N LYS A 77 -3.39 -11.24 11.55
CA LYS A 77 -2.71 -11.62 12.80
C LYS A 77 -3.21 -10.69 13.93
N MET A 78 -4.20 -11.14 14.68
CA MET A 78 -4.82 -10.39 15.79
C MET A 78 -3.99 -10.51 17.07
N ARG A 79 -3.84 -9.39 17.80
CA ARG A 79 -3.20 -9.31 19.12
C ARG A 79 -3.97 -8.36 20.02
N GLU A 80 -3.60 -8.30 21.31
CA GLU A 80 -4.26 -7.46 22.28
C GLU A 80 -4.24 -5.97 21.91
N GLY A 81 -3.09 -5.45 21.47
CA GLY A 81 -2.87 -4.05 21.11
C GLY A 81 -3.27 -3.67 19.68
N GLY A 82 -3.70 -4.63 18.85
CA GLY A 82 -4.04 -4.33 17.45
C GLY A 82 -3.98 -5.55 16.54
N TRP A 83 -3.75 -5.30 15.24
CA TRP A 83 -3.63 -6.36 14.24
C TRP A 83 -2.67 -5.96 13.11
N SER A 84 -2.17 -6.96 12.40
CA SER A 84 -1.45 -6.78 11.15
C SER A 84 -1.89 -7.79 10.09
N ARG A 85 -1.72 -7.44 8.83
CA ARG A 85 -1.90 -8.31 7.67
C ARG A 85 -0.90 -7.91 6.58
N GLU A 86 -0.42 -8.88 5.82
CA GLU A 86 0.65 -8.66 4.85
C GLU A 86 0.25 -9.12 3.45
N VAL A 87 0.77 -8.42 2.43
CA VAL A 87 0.77 -8.83 1.02
C VAL A 87 2.21 -8.87 0.56
N THR A 88 2.72 -10.07 0.38
CA THR A 88 4.09 -10.37 -0.01
C THR A 88 4.11 -11.15 -1.32
N GLN A 89 5.26 -11.61 -1.75
CA GLN A 89 5.38 -12.50 -2.90
C GLN A 89 4.58 -13.83 -2.72
N ARG A 90 4.24 -14.22 -1.50
CA ARG A 90 3.38 -15.41 -1.25
C ARG A 90 1.95 -15.18 -1.74
N GLU A 91 1.39 -13.99 -1.51
CA GLU A 91 0.04 -13.60 -1.88
C GLU A 91 -0.03 -13.09 -3.32
N LEU A 92 0.98 -12.34 -3.75
CA LEU A 92 1.10 -11.77 -5.09
C LEU A 92 2.44 -12.16 -5.71
N ALA A 93 2.49 -13.32 -6.36
CA ALA A 93 3.73 -13.97 -6.81
C ALA A 93 4.64 -13.11 -7.71
N ILE A 94 4.07 -12.12 -8.41
CA ILE A 94 4.82 -11.19 -9.26
C ILE A 94 5.55 -10.11 -8.44
N ALA A 95 5.12 -9.82 -7.21
CA ALA A 95 5.67 -8.78 -6.34
C ALA A 95 6.99 -9.24 -5.71
N THR A 96 8.04 -9.38 -6.52
CA THR A 96 9.33 -9.92 -6.10
C THR A 96 10.24 -8.91 -5.42
N THR A 97 10.01 -7.61 -5.64
CA THR A 97 10.91 -6.54 -5.16
C THR A 97 10.38 -5.78 -3.97
N MET A 98 9.06 -5.85 -3.71
CA MET A 98 8.42 -5.14 -2.61
C MET A 98 7.30 -5.97 -1.97
N ALA A 99 7.09 -5.73 -0.68
CA ALA A 99 5.99 -6.25 0.10
C ALA A 99 5.33 -5.13 0.89
N GLY A 100 4.06 -5.31 1.27
CA GLY A 100 3.33 -4.35 2.08
C GLY A 100 2.69 -5.00 3.30
N VAL A 101 2.60 -4.24 4.40
CA VAL A 101 1.91 -4.61 5.62
C VAL A 101 0.90 -3.50 5.96
N ASN A 102 -0.34 -3.87 6.18
CA ASN A 102 -1.34 -2.97 6.75
C ASN A 102 -1.49 -3.31 8.23
N MET A 103 -1.22 -2.34 9.10
CA MET A 103 -1.23 -2.52 10.55
C MET A 103 -2.16 -1.50 11.22
N ARG A 104 -2.88 -1.97 12.23
CA ARG A 104 -3.65 -1.12 13.14
C ARG A 104 -3.20 -1.34 14.58
N LEU A 105 -2.96 -0.24 15.27
CA LEU A 105 -2.71 -0.22 16.71
C LEU A 105 -3.87 0.51 17.41
N LYS A 106 -4.38 -0.07 18.50
CA LYS A 106 -5.31 0.59 19.39
C LYS A 106 -4.65 1.78 20.09
N ALA A 107 -5.41 2.64 20.72
CA ALA A 107 -4.88 3.63 21.65
C ALA A 107 -4.05 2.93 22.75
N GLY A 108 -2.76 3.28 22.86
CA GLY A 108 -1.80 2.60 23.73
C GLY A 108 -1.25 1.27 23.17
N GLY A 109 -1.79 0.75 22.08
CA GLY A 109 -1.24 -0.45 21.42
C GLY A 109 0.16 -0.19 20.89
N VAL A 110 1.08 -1.14 21.06
CA VAL A 110 2.51 -1.02 20.70
C VAL A 110 2.90 -2.14 19.78
N ARG A 111 3.46 -1.80 18.60
CA ARG A 111 4.35 -2.70 17.88
C ARG A 111 5.67 -2.69 18.64
N GLU A 112 6.03 -3.82 19.24
CA GLU A 112 7.13 -3.90 20.20
C GLU A 112 8.47 -3.40 19.62
N LEU A 113 9.45 -3.13 20.50
CA LEU A 113 10.80 -2.78 20.09
C LEU A 113 11.40 -3.93 19.27
N HIS A 114 11.75 -3.64 18.03
CA HIS A 114 12.19 -4.64 17.07
C HIS A 114 13.12 -4.03 16.02
N TRP A 115 13.73 -4.89 15.21
CA TRP A 115 14.49 -4.52 14.01
C TRP A 115 14.36 -5.60 12.96
N HIS A 116 14.67 -5.27 11.73
CA HIS A 116 14.68 -6.20 10.60
C HIS A 116 15.74 -5.80 9.57
N LYS A 117 16.07 -6.72 8.66
CA LYS A 117 17.10 -6.53 7.64
C LYS A 117 16.76 -5.44 6.63
N GLN A 118 15.48 -5.33 6.29
CA GLN A 118 14.99 -4.42 5.31
C GLN A 118 14.83 -3.02 5.91
N ALA A 119 14.95 -1.98 5.08
CA ALA A 119 14.41 -0.67 5.43
C ALA A 119 12.89 -0.74 5.49
N GLU A 120 12.28 0.10 6.34
CA GLU A 120 10.83 0.26 6.45
C GLU A 120 10.43 1.65 5.99
N TRP A 121 9.56 1.71 5.00
CA TRP A 121 8.88 2.92 4.58
C TRP A 121 7.41 2.83 5.00
N SER A 122 6.85 3.93 5.50
CA SER A 122 5.52 3.91 6.11
C SER A 122 4.68 5.11 5.73
N PHE A 123 3.36 4.91 5.68
CA PHE A 123 2.37 5.97 5.42
C PHE A 123 1.22 5.88 6.42
N MET A 124 0.94 6.97 7.14
CA MET A 124 -0.18 7.04 8.06
C MET A 124 -1.51 7.21 7.32
N LEU A 125 -2.38 6.20 7.43
CA LEU A 125 -3.72 6.21 6.83
C LEU A 125 -4.73 6.93 7.71
N ALA A 126 -4.74 6.65 9.01
CA ALA A 126 -5.69 7.21 9.96
C ALA A 126 -5.13 7.24 11.38
N GLY A 127 -5.64 8.16 12.21
CA GLY A 127 -5.25 8.29 13.61
C GLY A 127 -3.86 8.88 13.79
N LYS A 128 -3.22 8.59 14.93
CA LYS A 128 -1.88 9.10 15.27
C LYS A 128 -1.04 8.03 15.94
N ALA A 129 0.25 8.04 15.68
CA ALA A 129 1.22 7.17 16.34
C ALA A 129 2.43 7.95 16.82
N ARG A 130 3.08 7.43 17.86
CA ARG A 130 4.43 7.79 18.27
C ARG A 130 5.39 6.75 17.74
N ILE A 131 6.41 7.23 17.04
CA ILE A 131 7.50 6.38 16.55
C ILE A 131 8.77 6.69 17.31
N THR A 132 9.57 5.65 17.57
CA THR A 132 10.90 5.78 18.19
C THR A 132 11.92 5.00 17.37
N ALA A 133 13.16 5.47 17.35
CA ALA A 133 14.27 4.76 16.75
C ALA A 133 15.58 5.15 17.43
N VAL A 134 16.62 4.30 17.28
CA VAL A 134 17.98 4.61 17.68
C VAL A 134 18.91 4.25 16.53
N ASP A 135 19.77 5.18 16.11
CA ASP A 135 20.71 4.93 15.01
C ASP A 135 21.97 4.16 15.48
N ASN A 136 22.83 3.80 14.52
CA ASN A 136 24.07 3.06 14.78
C ASN A 136 25.13 3.84 15.57
N ASP A 137 24.99 5.17 15.65
CA ASP A 137 25.86 6.04 16.46
C ASP A 137 25.32 6.22 17.89
N GLY A 138 24.16 5.60 18.21
CA GLY A 138 23.49 5.70 19.51
C GLY A 138 22.66 6.95 19.69
N ARG A 139 22.29 7.66 18.60
CA ARG A 139 21.39 8.82 18.65
C ARG A 139 19.96 8.36 18.58
N ASN A 140 19.11 8.94 19.42
CA ASN A 140 17.70 8.60 19.41
C ASN A 140 16.85 9.52 18.50
N PHE A 141 15.68 9.02 18.17
CA PHE A 141 14.63 9.74 17.45
C PHE A 141 13.28 9.40 18.05
N ILE A 142 12.46 10.40 18.27
CA ILE A 142 11.07 10.26 18.71
C ILE A 142 10.22 11.31 18.00
N ALA A 143 9.06 10.91 17.47
CA ALA A 143 8.12 11.83 16.83
C ALA A 143 6.70 11.30 16.86
N ASP A 144 5.72 12.22 16.89
CA ASP A 144 4.34 11.93 16.64
C ASP A 144 4.01 12.15 15.16
N VAL A 145 3.29 11.18 14.54
CA VAL A 145 2.88 11.18 13.14
C VAL A 145 1.37 11.08 13.03
N GLY A 146 0.80 11.74 12.01
CA GLY A 146 -0.63 11.80 11.73
C GLY A 146 -0.97 11.47 10.27
N PRO A 147 -2.26 11.52 9.87
CA PRO A 147 -2.69 11.12 8.54
C PRO A 147 -1.95 11.84 7.42
N GLY A 148 -1.39 11.06 6.47
CA GLY A 148 -0.62 11.56 5.34
C GLY A 148 0.86 11.81 5.63
N ASP A 149 1.31 11.62 6.86
CA ASP A 149 2.73 11.64 7.19
C ASP A 149 3.41 10.34 6.76
N LEU A 150 4.69 10.45 6.40
CA LEU A 150 5.58 9.34 6.12
C LEU A 150 6.62 9.23 7.22
N TRP A 151 7.12 8.01 7.45
CA TRP A 151 8.37 7.80 8.16
C TRP A 151 9.20 6.72 7.48
N TYR A 152 10.48 6.72 7.79
CA TYR A 152 11.43 5.78 7.21
C TYR A 152 12.41 5.32 8.27
N PHE A 153 12.51 4.02 8.46
CA PHE A 153 13.54 3.39 9.28
C PHE A 153 14.58 2.71 8.38
N PRO A 154 15.84 3.15 8.41
CA PRO A 154 16.93 2.47 7.71
C PRO A 154 17.06 1.00 8.13
N SER A 155 17.64 0.19 7.25
CA SER A 155 17.88 -1.24 7.49
C SER A 155 18.60 -1.49 8.82
N GLY A 156 18.10 -2.41 9.63
CA GLY A 156 18.71 -2.83 10.89
C GLY A 156 18.54 -1.87 12.07
N ILE A 157 17.89 -0.73 11.90
CA ILE A 157 17.68 0.26 12.96
C ILE A 157 16.58 -0.23 13.91
N PRO A 158 16.85 -0.34 15.24
CA PRO A 158 15.83 -0.69 16.22
C PRO A 158 14.81 0.44 16.37
N HIS A 159 13.52 0.07 16.38
CA HIS A 159 12.43 1.01 16.42
C HIS A 159 11.17 0.43 17.11
N SER A 160 10.20 1.30 17.36
CA SER A 160 8.86 0.92 17.82
C SER A 160 7.82 1.91 17.33
N ILE A 161 6.55 1.47 17.35
CA ILE A 161 5.40 2.29 16.96
C ILE A 161 4.31 2.10 18.02
N GLN A 162 3.78 3.21 18.55
CA GLN A 162 2.70 3.17 19.54
C GLN A 162 1.50 4.00 19.07
N GLY A 163 0.32 3.40 19.08
CA GLY A 163 -0.93 4.11 18.79
C GLY A 163 -1.25 5.15 19.87
N LEU A 164 -1.56 6.37 19.45
CA LEU A 164 -1.95 7.48 20.32
C LEU A 164 -3.47 7.55 20.48
N ALA A 165 -3.97 8.59 21.21
CA ALA A 165 -5.38 8.83 21.46
C ALA A 165 -6.18 9.02 20.15
N ASP A 166 -7.43 8.98 20.08
CA ASP A 166 -8.48 8.42 20.94
C ASP A 166 -8.83 7.01 20.51
N ASP A 167 -8.55 6.66 19.25
CA ASP A 167 -8.88 5.40 18.57
C ASP A 167 -7.64 4.66 18.02
N GLY A 168 -6.43 5.13 18.38
CA GLY A 168 -5.18 4.57 17.88
C GLY A 168 -4.85 5.03 16.46
N CYS A 169 -4.31 4.12 15.64
CA CYS A 169 -3.87 4.46 14.28
C CYS A 169 -3.94 3.26 13.34
N GLU A 170 -4.04 3.55 12.05
CA GLU A 170 -3.87 2.58 10.97
C GLU A 170 -2.87 3.12 9.96
N PHE A 171 -1.95 2.28 9.51
CA PHE A 171 -0.88 2.66 8.60
C PHE A 171 -0.49 1.53 7.66
N LEU A 172 0.14 1.93 6.57
CA LEU A 172 0.76 1.03 5.61
C LEU A 172 2.27 1.04 5.83
N LEU A 173 2.87 -0.14 5.85
CA LEU A 173 4.32 -0.34 5.79
C LEU A 173 4.67 -0.91 4.43
N ALA A 174 5.80 -0.49 3.87
CA ALA A 174 6.33 -1.02 2.63
C ALA A 174 7.81 -1.39 2.82
N PHE A 175 8.15 -2.58 2.38
CA PHE A 175 9.48 -3.16 2.50
C PHE A 175 10.07 -3.41 1.11
N PRO A 176 11.32 -2.98 0.83
CA PRO A 176 11.97 -3.20 -0.47
C PRO A 176 12.46 -4.64 -0.66
N ASP A 177 11.61 -5.60 -0.34
CA ASP A 177 11.84 -7.04 -0.44
C ASP A 177 10.50 -7.78 -0.56
N GLY A 178 10.23 -8.42 -1.69
CA GLY A 178 9.00 -9.19 -1.91
C GLY A 178 8.86 -10.41 -0.99
N GLN A 179 9.97 -10.90 -0.43
CA GLN A 179 10.00 -12.04 0.51
C GLN A 179 9.96 -11.62 1.97
N PHE A 180 9.73 -10.33 2.25
CA PHE A 180 9.54 -9.86 3.62
C PHE A 180 8.48 -10.69 4.35
N SER A 181 8.67 -10.92 5.63
CA SER A 181 7.68 -11.53 6.52
C SER A 181 7.84 -10.95 7.92
N GLU A 182 6.72 -10.59 8.52
CA GLU A 182 6.64 -10.18 9.94
C GLU A 182 7.25 -11.23 10.88
N ASP A 183 7.19 -12.52 10.51
CA ASP A 183 7.80 -13.62 11.29
C ASP A 183 9.33 -13.67 11.20
N SER A 184 9.94 -12.85 10.35
CA SER A 184 11.42 -12.70 10.23
C SER A 184 11.94 -11.46 10.96
N THR A 185 11.12 -10.79 11.73
CA THR A 185 11.45 -9.62 12.54
C THR A 185 12.17 -10.07 13.83
N PHE A 186 13.21 -9.34 14.23
CA PHE A 186 13.92 -9.57 15.48
C PHE A 186 13.28 -8.75 16.60
N ALA A 187 12.54 -9.41 17.48
CA ALA A 187 11.86 -8.79 18.61
C ALA A 187 12.73 -8.77 19.86
N ILE A 188 12.68 -7.69 20.65
CA ILE A 188 13.48 -7.58 21.88
C ILE A 188 13.08 -8.62 22.93
N THR A 189 11.77 -8.93 23.03
CA THR A 189 11.29 -9.93 23.99
C THR A 189 11.78 -11.33 23.63
N ASP A 190 11.82 -11.66 22.33
CA ASP A 190 12.35 -12.94 21.85
C ASP A 190 13.87 -13.05 22.09
N LEU A 191 14.62 -11.99 21.80
CA LEU A 191 16.06 -11.91 22.14
C LEU A 191 16.31 -12.18 23.62
N PHE A 192 15.54 -11.53 24.50
CA PHE A 192 15.73 -11.66 25.95
C PHE A 192 15.30 -13.05 26.45
N ALA A 193 14.24 -13.63 25.89
CA ALA A 193 13.80 -14.98 26.22
C ALA A 193 14.85 -16.06 25.89
N HIS A 194 15.67 -15.82 24.87
CA HIS A 194 16.71 -16.74 24.41
C HIS A 194 18.14 -16.34 24.82
N THR A 195 18.28 -15.36 25.73
CA THR A 195 19.56 -14.93 26.26
C THR A 195 19.66 -15.28 27.75
N ASP A 196 20.74 -15.95 28.17
CA ASP A 196 20.97 -16.28 29.59
C ASP A 196 20.97 -15.01 30.46
N ARG A 197 20.25 -15.03 31.58
CA ARG A 197 20.14 -13.88 32.48
C ARG A 197 21.47 -13.38 33.01
N SER A 198 22.44 -14.27 33.20
CA SER A 198 23.78 -13.85 33.62
C SER A 198 24.52 -13.06 32.54
N VAL A 199 24.22 -13.33 31.26
CA VAL A 199 24.73 -12.56 30.13
C VAL A 199 24.06 -11.19 30.09
N LEU A 200 22.73 -11.13 30.25
CA LEU A 200 21.98 -9.86 30.34
C LEU A 200 22.48 -9.02 31.53
N ALA A 201 22.63 -9.62 32.70
CA ALA A 201 23.15 -8.94 33.89
C ALA A 201 24.55 -8.33 33.66
N LYS A 202 25.47 -9.05 33.01
CA LYS A 202 26.78 -8.53 32.63
C LYS A 202 26.70 -7.39 31.60
N ASN A 203 25.83 -7.55 30.58
CA ASN A 203 25.68 -6.54 29.53
C ASN A 203 25.16 -5.22 30.06
N PHE A 204 24.17 -5.27 30.96
CA PHE A 204 23.52 -4.08 31.52
C PHE A 204 24.14 -3.58 32.82
N GLY A 205 25.00 -4.35 33.46
CA GLY A 205 25.61 -4.01 34.75
C GLY A 205 24.61 -4.01 35.91
N ILE A 206 23.56 -4.84 35.86
CA ILE A 206 22.50 -4.94 36.86
C ILE A 206 22.29 -6.39 37.31
N ASP A 207 21.60 -6.60 38.44
CA ASP A 207 21.36 -7.92 39.00
C ASP A 207 20.49 -8.79 38.07
N ALA A 208 20.83 -10.06 37.92
CA ALA A 208 20.11 -11.01 37.06
C ALA A 208 18.64 -11.20 37.46
N LYS A 209 18.29 -10.95 38.74
CA LYS A 209 16.89 -11.01 39.21
C LYS A 209 15.98 -9.95 38.58
N GLU A 210 16.53 -8.82 38.14
CA GLU A 210 15.76 -7.76 37.49
C GLU A 210 15.16 -8.22 36.16
N PHE A 211 15.68 -9.32 35.59
CA PHE A 211 15.19 -9.95 34.35
C PHE A 211 14.17 -11.08 34.59
N GLU A 212 13.71 -11.31 35.82
CA GLU A 212 12.81 -12.43 36.13
C GLU A 212 11.42 -12.29 35.51
N HIS A 213 10.95 -11.05 35.32
CA HIS A 213 9.61 -10.73 34.83
C HIS A 213 9.58 -10.39 33.34
N ILE A 214 10.71 -10.49 32.64
CA ILE A 214 10.72 -10.29 31.18
C ILE A 214 9.87 -11.36 30.51
N PRO A 215 9.03 -11.00 29.50
CA PRO A 215 8.23 -11.96 28.75
C PRO A 215 9.12 -13.06 28.16
N LYS A 216 8.60 -14.29 28.13
CA LYS A 216 9.31 -15.46 27.60
C LYS A 216 8.97 -15.76 26.14
N GLU A 217 8.10 -14.97 25.57
CA GLU A 217 7.62 -15.11 24.20
C GLU A 217 7.53 -13.72 23.56
N GLU A 218 7.65 -13.67 22.24
CA GLU A 218 7.43 -12.47 21.44
C GLU A 218 6.06 -11.86 21.73
N ARG A 219 6.00 -10.59 22.02
CA ARG A 219 4.73 -9.87 22.24
C ARG A 219 4.10 -9.39 20.95
N PHE A 220 4.91 -9.13 19.94
CA PHE A 220 4.55 -8.65 18.61
C PHE A 220 3.79 -7.32 18.62
N ILE A 221 2.49 -7.33 18.95
CA ILE A 221 1.66 -6.15 19.19
C ILE A 221 0.96 -6.33 20.55
N PHE A 222 1.27 -5.48 21.50
CA PHE A 222 0.72 -5.59 22.84
C PHE A 222 0.02 -4.30 23.30
N GLN A 223 -0.83 -4.39 24.32
CA GLN A 223 -1.50 -3.25 24.91
C GLN A 223 -0.65 -2.67 26.04
N ALA A 224 -0.44 -1.36 26.00
CA ALA A 224 0.16 -0.55 27.05
C ALA A 224 -0.74 0.64 27.36
N GLU A 225 -0.35 1.44 28.35
CA GLU A 225 -0.97 2.73 28.63
C GLU A 225 -0.60 3.74 27.54
N LEU A 226 -1.41 4.79 27.41
CA LEU A 226 -1.07 5.90 26.54
C LEU A 226 0.21 6.60 27.02
N PRO A 227 1.14 6.93 26.09
CA PRO A 227 2.35 7.62 26.48
C PRO A 227 2.01 9.07 26.94
N PRO A 228 2.85 9.69 27.77
CA PRO A 228 2.70 11.10 28.11
C PRO A 228 2.91 12.00 26.89
N ALA A 229 2.78 13.33 27.06
CA ALA A 229 3.12 14.29 26.01
C ALA A 229 4.57 14.08 25.52
N LEU A 230 4.82 14.34 24.23
CA LEU A 230 6.08 14.02 23.54
C LEU A 230 7.31 14.54 24.30
N GLU A 231 7.22 15.76 24.83
CA GLU A 231 8.34 16.42 25.54
C GLU A 231 8.70 15.72 26.86
N ARG A 232 7.74 15.03 27.47
CA ARG A 232 7.96 14.27 28.73
C ARG A 232 8.37 12.82 28.47
N ASP A 233 8.08 12.32 27.27
CA ASP A 233 8.41 10.96 26.84
C ASP A 233 9.80 10.87 26.20
N SER A 234 10.32 12.02 25.79
CA SER A 234 11.65 12.12 25.17
C SER A 234 12.77 11.81 26.16
N VAL A 235 13.69 10.94 25.75
CA VAL A 235 14.91 10.65 26.48
C VAL A 235 16.02 11.57 25.98
N SER A 236 16.71 12.22 26.91
CA SER A 236 17.86 13.07 26.56
C SER A 236 18.99 12.25 26.00
N ASP A 237 19.45 12.59 24.82
CA ASP A 237 20.55 11.93 24.14
C ASP A 237 21.85 12.77 24.29
N PRO A 238 22.90 12.23 24.88
CA PRO A 238 24.18 12.93 25.01
C PRO A 238 24.88 13.19 23.66
N LEU A 239 24.55 12.43 22.61
CA LEU A 239 25.10 12.57 21.27
C LEU A 239 24.26 13.45 20.34
N GLY A 240 23.09 13.89 20.84
CA GLY A 240 22.11 14.69 20.08
C GLY A 240 21.20 13.84 19.19
N SER A 241 20.31 14.51 18.48
CA SER A 241 19.34 13.85 17.61
C SER A 241 19.97 13.27 16.35
N VAL A 242 19.30 12.31 15.71
CA VAL A 242 19.70 11.80 14.38
C VAL A 242 19.89 12.97 13.38
N PRO A 243 20.93 12.92 12.53
CA PRO A 243 21.27 14.05 11.66
C PRO A 243 20.25 14.31 10.55
N GLN A 244 19.44 13.31 10.22
CA GLN A 244 18.35 13.44 9.25
C GLN A 244 17.04 13.00 9.92
N GLY A 245 16.01 13.84 9.81
CA GLY A 245 14.68 13.48 10.33
C GLY A 245 14.14 12.23 9.65
N LEU A 246 13.61 11.29 10.45
CA LEU A 246 13.01 10.05 9.96
C LEU A 246 11.54 10.23 9.55
N VAL A 247 10.97 11.43 9.70
CA VAL A 247 9.57 11.76 9.35
C VAL A 247 9.56 12.76 8.20
N PHE A 248 8.59 12.59 7.31
CA PHE A 248 8.35 13.51 6.20
C PHE A 248 6.86 13.89 6.13
N ARG A 249 6.56 15.18 6.17
CA ARG A 249 5.22 15.74 6.10
C ARG A 249 4.78 15.86 4.63
N LEU A 250 4.34 14.75 4.03
CA LEU A 250 4.01 14.69 2.60
C LEU A 250 2.89 15.66 2.23
N MET A 251 1.87 15.79 3.08
CA MET A 251 0.72 16.66 2.79
C MET A 251 1.05 18.16 2.87
N GLU A 252 2.15 18.53 3.52
CA GLU A 252 2.67 19.91 3.55
C GLU A 252 3.48 20.25 2.29
N GLN A 253 3.86 19.24 1.48
CA GLN A 253 4.60 19.47 0.26
C GLN A 253 3.68 19.96 -0.86
N PRO A 254 4.14 20.92 -1.67
CA PRO A 254 3.37 21.38 -2.83
C PRO A 254 3.21 20.22 -3.83
N PRO A 255 1.99 19.95 -4.32
CA PRO A 255 1.79 18.93 -5.34
C PRO A 255 2.21 19.44 -6.73
N THR A 256 2.57 18.50 -7.60
CA THR A 256 2.50 18.72 -9.05
C THR A 256 1.05 18.57 -9.46
N SER A 257 0.41 19.69 -9.84
CA SER A 257 -1.01 19.74 -10.23
C SER A 257 -1.16 19.71 -11.75
N SER A 258 -2.21 19.05 -12.21
CA SER A 258 -2.67 18.99 -13.58
C SER A 258 -4.20 19.03 -13.62
N PRO A 259 -4.86 19.24 -14.79
CA PRO A 259 -6.31 19.42 -14.82
C PRO A 259 -7.13 18.32 -14.18
N GLY A 260 -6.67 17.08 -14.27
CA GLY A 260 -7.37 15.89 -13.76
C GLY A 260 -6.98 15.46 -12.34
N GLY A 261 -6.08 16.20 -11.67
CA GLY A 261 -5.64 15.79 -10.34
C GLY A 261 -4.25 16.27 -9.96
N ARG A 262 -3.61 15.56 -9.02
CA ARG A 262 -2.32 15.99 -8.47
C ARG A 262 -1.48 14.82 -7.97
N VAL A 263 -0.16 15.04 -7.95
CA VAL A 263 0.81 14.05 -7.47
C VAL A 263 1.77 14.71 -6.47
N ARG A 264 2.01 14.06 -5.34
CA ARG A 264 3.05 14.41 -4.37
C ARG A 264 4.09 13.32 -4.32
N ILE A 265 5.36 13.68 -4.47
CA ILE A 265 6.47 12.73 -4.53
C ILE A 265 7.33 12.87 -3.27
N ALA A 266 7.75 11.73 -2.73
CA ALA A 266 8.76 11.61 -1.69
C ALA A 266 9.89 10.71 -2.20
N ASP A 267 11.08 11.26 -2.36
CA ASP A 267 12.28 10.52 -2.73
C ASP A 267 13.53 11.21 -2.13
N THR A 268 14.71 10.72 -2.40
CA THR A 268 15.94 11.29 -1.81
C THR A 268 16.19 12.76 -2.09
N ARG A 269 15.47 13.41 -3.02
CA ARG A 269 15.58 14.86 -3.28
C ARG A 269 14.96 15.71 -2.20
N ASN A 270 13.89 15.23 -1.55
CA ASN A 270 13.15 15.95 -0.53
C ASN A 270 12.98 15.15 0.78
N PHE A 271 13.24 13.86 0.76
CA PHE A 271 13.29 12.97 1.93
C PHE A 271 14.60 12.13 1.88
N PRO A 272 15.76 12.75 2.18
CA PRO A 272 17.08 12.17 1.91
C PRO A 272 17.37 10.83 2.61
N VAL A 273 16.73 10.57 3.75
CA VAL A 273 16.92 9.31 4.50
C VAL A 273 16.27 8.11 3.78
N SER A 274 15.26 8.31 2.93
CA SER A 274 14.55 7.25 2.21
C SER A 274 15.35 6.76 0.99
N THR A 275 16.45 6.05 1.25
CA THR A 275 17.41 5.63 0.22
C THR A 275 16.96 4.41 -0.57
N ASP A 276 16.05 3.61 -0.05
CA ASP A 276 15.62 2.33 -0.67
C ASP A 276 14.22 2.40 -1.26
N VAL A 277 13.39 3.38 -0.85
CA VAL A 277 12.01 3.51 -1.33
C VAL A 277 11.71 4.94 -1.74
N ALA A 278 11.31 5.12 -3.00
CA ALA A 278 10.64 6.33 -3.47
C ALA A 278 9.13 6.09 -3.52
N ALA A 279 8.35 7.15 -3.34
CA ALA A 279 6.90 7.07 -3.33
C ALA A 279 6.24 8.26 -4.03
N ALA A 280 5.03 8.03 -4.54
CA ALA A 280 4.12 9.09 -4.95
C ALA A 280 2.71 8.85 -4.39
N LEU A 281 2.09 9.91 -3.85
CA LEU A 281 0.66 9.94 -3.58
C LEU A 281 -0.03 10.58 -4.79
N VAL A 282 -0.85 9.79 -5.46
CA VAL A 282 -1.61 10.20 -6.65
C VAL A 282 -3.06 10.41 -6.28
N GLU A 283 -3.62 11.53 -6.72
CA GLU A 283 -5.04 11.87 -6.58
C GLU A 283 -5.58 12.15 -7.98
N VAL A 284 -6.62 11.40 -8.38
CA VAL A 284 -7.26 11.49 -9.71
C VAL A 284 -8.72 11.83 -9.55
N ASP A 285 -9.15 12.93 -10.13
CA ASP A 285 -10.56 13.37 -10.09
C ASP A 285 -11.46 12.45 -10.94
N PRO A 286 -12.77 12.37 -10.66
CA PRO A 286 -13.71 11.59 -11.46
C PRO A 286 -13.65 11.93 -12.94
N GLY A 287 -13.63 10.90 -13.79
CA GLY A 287 -13.57 11.05 -15.25
C GLY A 287 -12.17 11.36 -15.81
N HIS A 288 -11.16 11.35 -14.95
CA HIS A 288 -9.77 11.58 -15.31
C HIS A 288 -8.91 10.31 -15.10
N MET A 289 -7.66 10.37 -15.53
CA MET A 289 -6.73 9.24 -15.42
C MET A 289 -5.29 9.70 -15.12
N ARG A 290 -4.55 8.86 -14.43
CA ARG A 290 -3.10 8.87 -14.44
C ARG A 290 -2.67 8.53 -15.86
N GLU A 291 -1.87 9.41 -16.50
CA GLU A 291 -1.51 9.29 -17.92
C GLU A 291 -0.87 7.93 -18.29
N ILE A 292 -0.80 7.61 -19.57
CA ILE A 292 -0.04 6.44 -20.04
C ILE A 292 1.44 6.71 -19.83
N HIS A 293 2.09 5.89 -19.02
CA HIS A 293 3.48 6.04 -18.63
C HIS A 293 4.13 4.69 -18.30
N TRP A 294 5.42 4.71 -18.00
CA TRP A 294 6.16 3.57 -17.43
C TRP A 294 7.31 4.05 -16.54
N HIS A 295 7.76 3.20 -15.63
CA HIS A 295 8.88 3.46 -14.74
C HIS A 295 10.14 2.76 -15.26
N PRO A 296 11.21 3.51 -15.62
CA PRO A 296 12.40 2.91 -16.24
C PRO A 296 13.40 2.32 -15.24
N ASN A 297 13.22 2.54 -13.95
CA ASN A 297 14.22 2.27 -12.91
C ASN A 297 13.79 1.29 -11.82
N ALA A 298 12.51 0.95 -11.72
CA ALA A 298 11.98 0.03 -10.70
C ALA A 298 10.62 -0.54 -11.11
N ASP A 299 10.26 -1.67 -10.49
CA ASP A 299 8.88 -2.12 -10.44
C ASP A 299 8.06 -1.14 -9.60
N GLU A 300 6.77 -1.05 -9.86
CA GLU A 300 5.82 -0.25 -9.11
C GLU A 300 4.94 -1.17 -8.26
N TRP A 301 4.89 -0.91 -6.96
CA TRP A 301 3.93 -1.49 -6.04
C TRP A 301 2.89 -0.42 -5.68
N GLN A 302 1.61 -0.75 -5.78
CA GLN A 302 0.52 0.20 -5.57
C GLN A 302 -0.33 -0.19 -4.36
N TYR A 303 -0.85 0.83 -3.65
CA TYR A 303 -1.88 0.65 -2.63
C TYR A 303 -3.01 1.65 -2.84
N TYR A 304 -4.21 1.15 -3.02
CA TYR A 304 -5.41 1.96 -3.24
C TYR A 304 -6.04 2.36 -1.91
N ILE A 305 -6.04 3.68 -1.64
CA ILE A 305 -6.52 4.26 -0.37
C ILE A 305 -8.03 4.49 -0.42
N SER A 306 -8.53 5.06 -1.54
CA SER A 306 -9.95 5.39 -1.72
C SER A 306 -10.30 5.46 -3.20
N GLY A 307 -11.60 5.35 -3.51
CA GLY A 307 -12.12 5.41 -4.87
C GLY A 307 -12.10 4.06 -5.58
N LYS A 308 -12.35 4.10 -6.89
CA LYS A 308 -12.34 2.94 -7.78
C LYS A 308 -11.48 3.24 -9.01
N ALA A 309 -10.71 2.27 -9.43
CA ALA A 309 -9.80 2.44 -10.55
C ALA A 309 -9.86 1.28 -11.53
N ARG A 310 -9.50 1.57 -12.78
CA ARG A 310 -9.18 0.58 -13.80
C ARG A 310 -7.77 0.84 -14.30
N MET A 311 -6.93 -0.16 -14.25
CA MET A 311 -5.58 -0.12 -14.77
C MET A 311 -5.44 -1.11 -15.92
N SER A 312 -4.92 -0.66 -17.07
CA SER A 312 -4.47 -1.56 -18.13
C SER A 312 -2.95 -1.52 -18.21
N VAL A 313 -2.34 -2.69 -18.29
CA VAL A 313 -0.89 -2.87 -18.37
C VAL A 313 -0.54 -3.52 -19.67
N PHE A 314 0.42 -2.93 -20.39
CA PHE A 314 0.99 -3.46 -21.62
C PHE A 314 2.38 -4.01 -21.36
N ALA A 315 2.59 -5.25 -21.78
CA ALA A 315 3.88 -5.92 -21.79
C ALA A 315 4.33 -6.25 -23.23
N ALA A 316 5.60 -6.61 -23.40
CA ALA A 316 6.12 -7.02 -24.68
C ALA A 316 5.35 -8.23 -25.27
N LYS A 317 5.55 -8.52 -26.56
CA LYS A 317 4.92 -9.62 -27.29
C LYS A 317 3.38 -9.52 -27.37
N ALA A 318 2.88 -8.30 -27.51
CA ALA A 318 1.46 -7.98 -27.62
C ALA A 318 0.61 -8.48 -26.42
N SER A 319 1.21 -8.60 -25.25
CA SER A 319 0.45 -8.94 -24.04
C SER A 319 -0.07 -7.67 -23.36
N ALA A 320 -1.37 -7.65 -23.09
CA ALA A 320 -2.02 -6.58 -22.34
C ALA A 320 -3.12 -7.18 -21.46
N ARG A 321 -3.31 -6.61 -20.27
CA ARG A 321 -4.37 -7.04 -19.35
C ARG A 321 -4.87 -5.88 -18.53
N THR A 322 -6.17 -5.90 -18.26
CA THR A 322 -6.89 -4.90 -17.48
C THR A 322 -7.31 -5.47 -16.14
N PHE A 323 -7.27 -4.61 -15.11
CA PHE A 323 -7.62 -4.92 -13.73
C PHE A 323 -8.44 -3.79 -13.14
N ASP A 324 -9.46 -4.14 -12.35
CA ASP A 324 -10.21 -3.17 -11.55
C ASP A 324 -9.74 -3.18 -10.11
N PHE A 325 -9.70 -2.00 -9.46
CA PHE A 325 -9.21 -1.79 -8.10
C PHE A 325 -10.20 -0.97 -7.28
N GLN A 326 -10.12 -1.17 -5.96
CA GLN A 326 -10.82 -0.39 -4.96
C GLN A 326 -9.98 -0.24 -3.69
N ALA A 327 -10.47 0.52 -2.70
CA ALA A 327 -9.76 0.71 -1.44
C ALA A 327 -9.34 -0.61 -0.79
N GLY A 328 -8.08 -0.70 -0.34
CA GLY A 328 -7.48 -1.89 0.26
C GLY A 328 -6.87 -2.87 -0.75
N ASP A 329 -6.96 -2.59 -2.04
CA ASP A 329 -6.30 -3.40 -3.06
C ASP A 329 -4.84 -2.99 -3.26
N VAL A 330 -4.06 -3.96 -3.72
CA VAL A 330 -2.66 -3.84 -4.10
C VAL A 330 -2.52 -4.10 -5.59
N GLY A 331 -1.81 -3.22 -6.29
CA GLY A 331 -1.39 -3.39 -7.67
C GLY A 331 0.12 -3.63 -7.76
N TYR A 332 0.57 -4.25 -8.84
CA TYR A 332 1.98 -4.41 -9.14
C TYR A 332 2.23 -4.29 -10.64
N VAL A 333 3.16 -3.44 -11.03
CA VAL A 333 3.55 -3.27 -12.42
C VAL A 333 5.06 -3.49 -12.53
N PRO A 334 5.50 -4.55 -13.24
CA PRO A 334 6.92 -4.77 -13.50
C PRO A 334 7.57 -3.60 -14.24
N MET A 335 8.83 -3.36 -13.96
CA MET A 335 9.63 -2.29 -14.57
C MET A 335 9.48 -2.23 -16.09
N SER A 336 9.33 -1.01 -16.60
CA SER A 336 9.17 -0.70 -18.03
C SER A 336 7.88 -1.18 -18.70
N MET A 337 6.95 -1.81 -17.98
CA MET A 337 5.61 -2.07 -18.52
C MET A 337 4.79 -0.79 -18.53
N SER A 338 4.31 -0.42 -19.73
CA SER A 338 3.46 0.76 -19.89
C SER A 338 2.08 0.51 -19.29
N HIS A 339 1.54 1.51 -18.58
CA HIS A 339 0.23 1.41 -17.95
C HIS A 339 -0.42 2.78 -17.79
N PHE A 340 -1.71 2.76 -17.48
CA PHE A 340 -2.49 3.93 -17.07
C PHE A 340 -3.50 3.51 -16.00
N ILE A 341 -3.97 4.46 -15.20
CA ILE A 341 -4.98 4.22 -14.17
C ILE A 341 -6.10 5.24 -14.32
N GLU A 342 -7.30 4.77 -14.69
CA GLU A 342 -8.52 5.58 -14.78
C GLU A 342 -9.25 5.59 -13.45
N ASN A 343 -9.78 6.75 -13.04
CA ASN A 343 -10.79 6.82 -12.01
C ASN A 343 -12.14 6.42 -12.62
N THR A 344 -12.64 5.24 -12.24
CA THR A 344 -13.94 4.70 -12.72
C THR A 344 -15.09 4.96 -11.75
N GLY A 345 -14.81 5.66 -10.64
CA GLY A 345 -15.80 6.06 -9.66
C GLY A 345 -16.28 7.49 -9.84
N ASP A 346 -17.18 7.91 -8.96
CA ASP A 346 -17.76 9.25 -8.84
C ASP A 346 -17.11 10.09 -7.72
N GLU A 347 -16.15 9.48 -7.00
CA GLU A 347 -15.34 10.10 -5.94
C GLU A 347 -13.88 10.19 -6.35
N PRO A 348 -13.07 11.09 -5.76
CA PRO A 348 -11.64 11.14 -6.02
C PRO A 348 -10.94 9.81 -5.71
N LEU A 349 -10.20 9.32 -6.68
CA LEU A 349 -9.31 8.17 -6.52
C LEU A 349 -8.01 8.63 -5.84
N ARG A 350 -7.59 7.92 -4.80
CA ARG A 350 -6.31 8.15 -4.13
C ARG A 350 -5.56 6.84 -3.98
N PHE A 351 -4.31 6.83 -4.41
CA PHE A 351 -3.44 5.66 -4.28
C PHE A 351 -1.97 6.06 -4.13
N LEU A 352 -1.19 5.14 -3.57
CA LEU A 352 0.26 5.24 -3.46
C LEU A 352 0.91 4.45 -4.59
N GLU A 353 1.92 5.02 -5.21
CA GLU A 353 2.91 4.36 -6.06
C GLU A 353 4.21 4.25 -5.24
N LEU A 354 4.77 3.05 -5.12
CA LEU A 354 5.94 2.75 -4.30
C LEU A 354 6.99 2.01 -5.16
N PHE A 355 8.24 2.40 -5.02
CA PHE A 355 9.33 1.94 -5.86
C PHE A 355 10.54 1.54 -5.01
N LYS A 356 11.08 0.36 -5.22
CA LYS A 356 12.40 0.00 -4.67
C LYS A 356 13.49 0.78 -5.40
N SER A 357 13.63 2.03 -5.04
CA SER A 357 14.57 2.96 -5.68
C SER A 357 14.74 4.21 -4.80
N PRO A 358 15.92 4.86 -4.79
CA PRO A 358 16.10 6.16 -4.13
C PRO A 358 15.40 7.31 -4.87
N ARG A 359 14.91 7.08 -6.10
CA ARG A 359 14.38 8.14 -6.98
C ARG A 359 13.11 7.71 -7.67
N TYR A 360 12.11 8.56 -7.63
CA TYR A 360 10.93 8.46 -8.48
C TYR A 360 11.29 8.87 -9.91
N MET A 361 11.00 7.99 -10.87
CA MET A 361 11.20 8.26 -12.30
C MET A 361 10.06 7.66 -13.10
N ASP A 362 9.51 8.44 -14.03
CA ASP A 362 8.53 7.96 -15.00
C ASP A 362 8.72 8.62 -16.38
N VAL A 363 8.35 7.92 -17.42
CA VAL A 363 8.38 8.37 -18.82
C VAL A 363 6.95 8.47 -19.31
N SER A 364 6.55 9.66 -19.74
CA SER A 364 5.24 9.95 -20.32
C SER A 364 5.19 9.55 -21.80
N LEU A 365 4.17 8.80 -22.19
CA LEU A 365 3.94 8.48 -23.60
C LEU A 365 3.69 9.74 -24.43
N ALA A 366 2.87 10.66 -23.92
CA ALA A 366 2.53 11.91 -24.61
C ALA A 366 3.78 12.77 -24.84
N GLN A 367 4.63 12.95 -23.80
CA GLN A 367 5.88 13.67 -23.95
C GLN A 367 6.85 12.98 -24.92
N TRP A 368 6.98 11.67 -24.85
CA TRP A 368 7.84 10.94 -25.78
C TRP A 368 7.44 11.19 -27.24
N MET A 369 6.17 11.09 -27.55
CA MET A 369 5.67 11.38 -28.90
C MET A 369 5.89 12.85 -29.31
N ALA A 370 5.56 13.80 -28.43
CA ALA A 370 5.67 15.22 -28.70
C ALA A 370 7.12 15.73 -28.85
N LEU A 371 8.09 15.04 -28.26
CA LEU A 371 9.52 15.40 -28.26
C LEU A 371 10.36 14.55 -29.20
N THR A 372 9.77 13.58 -29.90
CA THR A 372 10.41 12.81 -30.98
C THR A 372 10.19 13.53 -32.32
N PRO A 373 11.14 13.47 -33.30
CA PRO A 373 10.92 14.08 -34.60
C PRO A 373 9.57 13.69 -35.19
N HIS A 374 8.71 14.65 -35.49
CA HIS A 374 7.31 14.43 -35.84
C HIS A 374 7.17 13.62 -37.15
N GLU A 375 8.06 13.81 -38.13
CA GLU A 375 8.07 13.01 -39.35
C GLU A 375 8.30 11.51 -39.06
N LEU A 376 9.15 11.20 -38.09
CA LEU A 376 9.41 9.82 -37.69
C LEU A 376 8.17 9.21 -37.01
N VAL A 377 7.56 9.95 -36.09
CA VAL A 377 6.33 9.47 -35.36
C VAL A 377 5.17 9.31 -36.36
N ALA A 378 4.95 10.29 -37.22
CA ALA A 378 3.91 10.26 -38.27
C ALA A 378 4.06 9.05 -39.18
N ALA A 379 5.28 8.81 -39.66
CA ALA A 379 5.58 7.66 -40.54
C ALA A 379 5.41 6.32 -39.81
N HIS A 380 5.79 6.25 -38.51
CA HIS A 380 5.72 5.02 -37.74
C HIS A 380 4.28 4.63 -37.40
N LEU A 381 3.45 5.61 -36.99
CA LEU A 381 2.09 5.39 -36.50
C LEU A 381 1.02 5.64 -37.56
N ASN A 382 1.41 6.12 -38.76
CA ASN A 382 0.48 6.52 -39.82
C ASN A 382 -0.57 7.56 -39.35
N ILE A 383 -0.13 8.56 -38.59
CA ILE A 383 -0.97 9.64 -38.04
C ILE A 383 -0.62 10.97 -38.69
N ASN A 384 -1.57 11.92 -38.68
CA ASN A 384 -1.37 13.25 -39.22
C ASN A 384 -0.36 14.02 -38.33
N ARG A 385 0.58 14.73 -39.01
CA ARG A 385 1.57 15.60 -38.38
C ARG A 385 0.91 16.71 -37.51
N ASP A 386 -0.20 17.30 -37.99
CA ASP A 386 -0.91 18.35 -37.25
C ASP A 386 -1.32 17.91 -35.86
N LEU A 387 -1.61 16.60 -35.66
CA LEU A 387 -1.91 16.04 -34.35
C LEU A 387 -0.68 16.10 -33.44
N LEU A 388 0.52 15.80 -33.99
CA LEU A 388 1.77 15.85 -33.22
C LEU A 388 2.17 17.28 -32.88
N ASP A 389 1.97 18.22 -33.81
CA ASP A 389 2.23 19.65 -33.57
C ASP A 389 1.33 20.25 -32.47
N ALA A 390 0.13 19.69 -32.29
CA ALA A 390 -0.82 20.07 -31.24
C ALA A 390 -0.57 19.36 -29.90
N MET A 391 0.31 18.33 -29.85
CA MET A 391 0.58 17.62 -28.60
C MET A 391 1.34 18.49 -27.61
N ARG A 392 1.01 18.32 -26.35
CA ARG A 392 1.67 19.00 -25.24
C ARG A 392 3.07 18.45 -25.00
N ARG A 393 4.02 19.34 -24.81
CA ARG A 393 5.43 19.00 -24.50
C ARG A 393 5.72 18.98 -23.03
N ASP A 394 4.87 19.63 -22.21
CA ASP A 394 4.92 19.59 -20.76
C ASP A 394 4.24 18.34 -20.22
N LYS A 395 4.81 17.80 -19.15
CA LYS A 395 4.28 16.62 -18.49
C LYS A 395 3.03 16.97 -17.68
N GLN A 396 2.00 16.17 -17.88
CA GLN A 396 0.80 16.19 -17.04
C GLN A 396 0.57 14.80 -16.47
N PRO A 397 0.95 14.58 -15.20
CA PRO A 397 0.87 13.24 -14.62
C PRO A 397 -0.57 12.73 -14.50
N VAL A 398 -1.56 13.64 -14.42
CA VAL A 398 -2.99 13.29 -14.42
C VAL A 398 -3.71 14.12 -15.49
N VAL A 399 -4.47 13.47 -16.36
CA VAL A 399 -5.15 14.08 -17.51
C VAL A 399 -6.64 13.78 -17.52
#